data_733c9a4d7c26e1a49b79020240b97b27
#
_entry.id   733c9a4d7c26e1a49b79020240b97b27
#
_cell.length_a   1.000
_cell.length_b   1.000
_cell.length_c   1.000
_cell.angle_alpha   90.00
_cell.angle_beta   90.00
_cell.angle_gamma   90.00
#
_symmetry.space_group_name_H-M   'P 1'
#
loop_
_entity.id
_entity.type
_entity.pdbx_description
1 polymer ?
#
loop_
_entity_poly.entity_id
_entity_poly.type
_entity_poly.pdbx_seq_one_letter_code
_entity_poly.pdbx_strand_id
1 'polypeptide(L)'
;MAFHDKQLPPAIEYQSISGAGFSTIVQQTASGHEYRVSRQAQGRHRFRLRKALQTQQEAIDLKSFVLARRGSLHSFRLKDWLDYSTATNGTAAPSASDSIIGTGDGTNKQYQLIKVYNDGGPTPYQRTISCPTTGTTVVSIDGAATTDFSVSTA
;
A
#
# COMPACT_ATOMS: atom_id res chain seq x y z
N MET A 1 5.57 9.86 -16.17
CA MET A 1 5.71 9.72 -14.70
C MET A 1 6.58 8.50 -14.44
N ALA A 2 7.58 8.59 -13.58
CA ALA A 2 8.41 7.44 -13.20
C ALA A 2 8.34 7.22 -11.69
N PHE A 3 8.37 5.95 -11.27
CA PHE A 3 8.56 5.59 -9.88
C PHE A 3 10.05 5.63 -9.55
N HIS A 4 10.43 6.44 -8.57
CA HIS A 4 11.77 6.46 -8.03
C HIS A 4 11.80 5.61 -6.75
N ASP A 5 12.50 4.49 -6.81
CA ASP A 5 12.64 3.58 -5.66
C ASP A 5 13.54 4.19 -4.58
N LYS A 6 13.04 5.27 -3.99
CA LYS A 6 13.67 5.99 -2.87
C LYS A 6 12.62 6.28 -1.82
N GLN A 7 12.94 5.98 -0.57
CA GLN A 7 12.11 6.26 0.58
C GLN A 7 12.36 7.68 1.08
N LEU A 8 11.29 8.32 1.56
CA LEU A 8 11.43 9.57 2.32
C LEU A 8 12.33 9.33 3.54
N PRO A 9 13.23 10.28 3.93
CA PRO A 9 14.08 10.09 5.09
C PRO A 9 13.28 9.68 6.34
N PRO A 10 13.64 8.58 7.03
CA PRO A 10 12.85 8.04 8.15
C PRO A 10 12.66 9.04 9.29
N ALA A 11 13.62 9.94 9.50
CA ALA A 11 13.52 11.01 10.47
C ALA A 11 12.32 11.93 10.23
N ILE A 12 11.92 12.15 8.98
CA ILE A 12 10.80 13.02 8.58
C ILE A 12 9.50 12.21 8.49
N GLU A 13 9.61 10.97 8.07
CA GLU A 13 8.48 10.06 7.84
C GLU A 13 7.85 9.57 9.15
N TYR A 14 8.63 9.41 10.20
CA TYR A 14 8.18 8.93 11.50
C TYR A 14 7.10 9.86 12.08
N GLN A 15 6.04 9.29 12.66
CA GLN A 15 4.83 9.98 13.13
C GLN A 15 3.94 10.55 12.03
N SER A 16 4.09 10.12 10.79
CA SER A 16 3.08 10.42 9.77
C SER A 16 1.74 9.78 10.14
N ILE A 17 0.66 10.51 9.89
CA ILE A 17 -0.70 9.97 10.01
C ILE A 17 -1.18 9.60 8.62
N SER A 18 -1.61 8.37 8.47
CA SER A 18 -2.21 7.88 7.22
C SER A 18 -3.72 7.70 7.36
N GLY A 19 -4.41 7.79 6.24
CA GLY A 19 -5.83 7.47 6.16
C GLY A 19 -6.21 7.14 4.73
N ALA A 20 -7.03 6.10 4.55
CA ALA A 20 -7.58 5.74 3.27
C ALA A 20 -8.82 6.60 2.97
N GLY A 21 -8.83 7.25 1.81
CA GLY A 21 -9.98 7.98 1.29
C GLY A 21 -10.69 7.18 0.21
N PHE A 22 -12.00 7.02 0.34
CA PHE A 22 -12.86 6.42 -0.68
C PHE A 22 -13.74 7.49 -1.30
N SER A 23 -14.08 7.34 -2.58
CA SER A 23 -15.02 8.22 -3.26
C SER A 23 -16.29 7.44 -3.58
N THR A 24 -17.37 7.80 -2.88
CA THR A 24 -18.68 7.16 -3.04
C THR A 24 -19.69 8.21 -3.48
N ILE A 25 -20.48 7.89 -4.50
CA ILE A 25 -21.67 8.66 -4.86
C ILE A 25 -22.85 8.08 -4.08
N VAL A 26 -23.57 8.96 -3.41
CA VAL A 26 -24.84 8.62 -2.77
C VAL A 26 -25.94 9.34 -3.54
N GLN A 27 -26.89 8.59 -4.08
CA GLN A 27 -28.07 9.11 -4.75
C GLN A 27 -29.31 8.66 -4.00
N GLN A 28 -30.21 9.60 -3.76
CA GLN A 28 -31.50 9.32 -3.15
C GLN A 28 -32.61 9.42 -4.22
N THR A 29 -33.43 8.41 -4.28
CA THR A 29 -34.62 8.41 -5.18
C THR A 29 -35.76 9.19 -4.55
N ALA A 30 -36.75 9.58 -5.34
CA ALA A 30 -37.94 10.27 -4.86
C ALA A 30 -38.75 9.46 -3.84
N SER A 31 -38.61 8.13 -3.83
CA SER A 31 -39.20 7.20 -2.86
C SER A 31 -38.41 7.06 -1.56
N GLY A 32 -37.29 7.78 -1.40
CA GLY A 32 -36.47 7.76 -0.19
C GLY A 32 -35.41 6.64 -0.14
N HIS A 33 -35.30 5.79 -1.16
CA HIS A 33 -34.24 4.79 -1.23
C HIS A 33 -32.90 5.41 -1.58
N GLU A 34 -31.84 5.00 -0.90
CA GLU A 34 -30.47 5.36 -1.21
C GLU A 34 -29.81 4.34 -2.12
N TYR A 35 -29.12 4.83 -3.13
CA TYR A 35 -28.24 4.07 -4.00
C TYR A 35 -26.80 4.57 -3.85
N ARG A 36 -25.87 3.67 -3.54
CA ARG A 36 -24.46 4.00 -3.27
C ARG A 36 -23.56 3.30 -4.28
N VAL A 37 -22.73 4.08 -4.97
CA VAL A 37 -21.75 3.58 -5.94
C VAL A 37 -20.36 4.04 -5.56
N SER A 38 -19.43 3.10 -5.44
CA SER A 38 -18.02 3.44 -5.29
C SER A 38 -17.42 3.85 -6.65
N ARG A 39 -16.77 5.01 -6.70
CA ARG A 39 -16.05 5.48 -7.88
C ARG A 39 -14.66 4.87 -8.04
N GLN A 40 -14.15 4.24 -7.00
CA GLN A 40 -12.78 3.73 -6.95
C GLN A 40 -12.78 2.32 -6.37
N ALA A 41 -12.11 1.41 -7.07
CA ALA A 41 -11.91 0.06 -6.57
C ALA A 41 -10.91 0.03 -5.39
N GLN A 42 -9.92 0.93 -5.41
CA GLN A 42 -8.90 1.05 -4.38
C GLN A 42 -9.00 2.40 -3.66
N GLY A 43 -8.92 2.37 -2.34
CA GLY A 43 -8.83 3.59 -1.53
C GLY A 43 -7.52 4.34 -1.79
N ARG A 44 -7.58 5.67 -1.86
CA ARG A 44 -6.38 6.50 -1.95
C ARG A 44 -5.88 6.86 -0.57
N HIS A 45 -4.68 6.42 -0.23
CA HIS A 45 -4.05 6.80 1.02
C HIS A 45 -3.58 8.26 0.97
N ARG A 46 -3.86 8.98 2.06
CA ARG A 46 -3.36 10.34 2.30
C ARG A 46 -2.50 10.32 3.54
N PHE A 47 -1.33 10.93 3.43
CA PHE A 47 -0.38 11.00 4.52
C PHE A 47 -0.20 12.45 4.96
N ARG A 48 -0.21 12.68 6.27
CA ARG A 48 0.18 13.95 6.87
C ARG A 48 1.47 13.75 7.63
N LEU A 49 2.51 14.44 7.21
CA LEU A 49 3.76 14.53 7.95
C LEU A 49 3.58 15.57 9.05
N ARG A 50 3.77 15.18 10.30
CA ARG A 50 3.56 16.05 11.46
C ARG A 50 4.85 16.44 12.15
N LYS A 51 5.98 15.81 11.82
CA LYS A 51 7.24 16.11 12.45
C LYS A 51 7.69 17.52 12.07
N ALA A 52 7.93 18.36 13.09
CA ALA A 52 8.65 19.61 12.90
C ALA A 52 10.13 19.28 12.61
N LEU A 53 10.69 19.93 11.59
CA LEU A 53 12.11 19.83 11.28
C LEU A 53 12.90 20.45 12.44
N GLN A 54 13.81 19.69 13.04
CA GLN A 54 14.57 20.12 14.22
C GLN A 54 15.97 20.63 13.87
N THR A 55 16.49 20.21 12.72
CA THR A 55 17.82 20.56 12.28
C THR A 55 17.81 21.16 10.87
N GLN A 56 18.81 22.01 10.61
CA GLN A 56 19.04 22.54 9.25
C GLN A 56 19.28 21.41 8.24
N GLN A 57 19.96 20.33 8.66
CA GLN A 57 20.22 19.19 7.79
C GLN A 57 18.93 18.50 7.36
N GLU A 58 17.99 18.25 8.28
CA GLU A 58 16.68 17.68 7.94
C GLU A 58 15.92 18.55 6.92
N ALA A 59 16.02 19.87 7.05
CA ALA A 59 15.41 20.80 6.09
C ALA A 59 16.05 20.72 4.70
N ILE A 60 17.38 20.62 4.65
CA ILE A 60 18.13 20.46 3.40
C ILE A 60 17.79 19.10 2.75
N ASP A 61 17.75 18.02 3.52
CA ASP A 61 17.43 16.68 3.02
C ASP A 61 16.01 16.63 2.44
N LEU A 62 15.03 17.21 3.14
CA LEU A 62 13.66 17.29 2.63
C LEU A 62 13.58 18.13 1.35
N LYS A 63 14.22 19.28 1.32
CA LYS A 63 14.25 20.14 0.13
C LYS A 63 14.88 19.43 -1.05
N SER A 64 16.03 18.80 -0.85
CA SER A 64 16.75 18.04 -1.88
C SER A 64 15.91 16.87 -2.38
N PHE A 65 15.23 16.16 -1.46
CA PHE A 65 14.33 15.07 -1.79
C PHE A 65 13.18 15.54 -2.69
N VAL A 66 12.49 16.64 -2.35
CA VAL A 66 11.35 17.18 -3.11
C VAL A 66 11.80 17.69 -4.48
N LEU A 67 12.91 18.40 -4.54
CA LEU A 67 13.46 18.91 -5.81
C LEU A 67 13.87 17.78 -6.75
N ALA A 68 14.50 16.71 -6.23
CA ALA A 68 14.88 15.54 -7.02
C ALA A 68 13.66 14.79 -7.60
N ARG A 69 12.46 14.92 -7.00
CA ARG A 69 11.19 14.37 -7.49
C ARG A 69 10.41 15.35 -8.36
N ARG A 70 10.94 16.57 -8.55
CA ARG A 70 10.26 17.65 -9.29
C ARG A 70 8.84 17.88 -8.75
N GLY A 71 8.72 17.98 -7.43
CA GLY A 71 7.42 18.06 -6.74
C GLY A 71 6.58 16.80 -6.89
N SER A 72 5.46 16.88 -7.59
CA SER A 72 4.53 15.77 -7.80
C SER A 72 4.76 14.97 -9.09
N LEU A 73 5.86 15.22 -9.84
CA LEU A 73 6.09 14.55 -11.12
C LEU A 73 6.45 13.07 -10.97
N HIS A 74 7.28 12.74 -9.98
CA HIS A 74 7.76 11.38 -9.76
C HIS A 74 7.26 10.85 -8.42
N SER A 75 6.79 9.60 -8.41
CA SER A 75 6.40 8.90 -7.19
C SER A 75 7.62 8.37 -6.43
N PHE A 76 7.45 8.13 -5.14
CA PHE A 76 8.49 7.66 -4.24
C PHE A 76 7.89 6.74 -3.16
N ARG A 77 8.74 6.10 -2.34
CA ARG A 77 8.30 5.29 -1.22
C ARG A 77 8.05 6.15 0.01
N LEU A 78 6.90 5.92 0.63
CA LEU A 78 6.57 6.39 1.96
C LEU A 78 6.18 5.19 2.81
N LYS A 79 6.79 5.05 3.98
CA LYS A 79 6.45 3.98 4.92
C LYS A 79 5.24 4.40 5.76
N ASP A 80 4.19 3.60 5.71
CA ASP A 80 3.11 3.72 6.68
C ASP A 80 3.49 2.95 7.95
N TRP A 81 3.84 3.66 9.00
CA TRP A 81 4.33 3.05 10.25
C TRP A 81 3.29 2.18 10.96
N LEU A 82 2.02 2.32 10.61
CA LEU A 82 0.94 1.50 11.14
C LEU A 82 0.60 0.31 10.23
N ASP A 83 0.99 0.35 8.94
CA ASP A 83 0.55 -0.62 7.95
C ASP A 83 1.56 -0.81 6.79
N TYR A 84 2.78 -1.21 7.12
CA TYR A 84 3.84 -1.44 6.13
C TYR A 84 4.04 -2.92 5.77
N SER A 85 3.34 -3.84 6.42
CA SER A 85 3.45 -5.28 6.21
C SER A 85 2.11 -5.89 5.81
N THR A 86 2.15 -7.06 5.17
CA THR A 86 0.96 -7.89 4.88
C THR A 86 0.40 -8.56 6.12
N ALA A 87 1.19 -8.71 7.18
CA ALA A 87 0.74 -9.30 8.43
C ALA A 87 -0.53 -8.62 8.98
N THR A 88 -1.37 -9.37 9.67
CA THR A 88 -2.67 -8.90 10.19
C THR A 88 -2.54 -7.66 11.07
N ASN A 89 -1.46 -7.55 11.86
CA ASN A 89 -1.19 -6.38 12.70
C ASN A 89 -0.55 -5.19 11.92
N GLY A 90 -0.26 -5.37 10.62
CA GLY A 90 0.29 -4.34 9.75
C GLY A 90 1.79 -4.07 9.92
N THR A 91 2.44 -4.59 10.96
CA THR A 91 3.82 -4.23 11.35
C THR A 91 4.75 -5.41 11.58
N ALA A 92 4.25 -6.62 11.80
CA ALA A 92 5.09 -7.82 11.93
C ALA A 92 5.78 -8.18 10.61
N ALA A 93 6.76 -9.06 10.67
CA ALA A 93 7.40 -9.58 9.47
C ALA A 93 6.36 -10.27 8.56
N PRO A 94 6.42 -10.05 7.24
CA PRO A 94 5.49 -10.70 6.31
C PRO A 94 5.68 -12.21 6.32
N SER A 95 4.58 -12.93 6.24
CA SER A 95 4.53 -14.39 6.16
C SER A 95 3.80 -14.82 4.88
N ALA A 96 4.16 -15.98 4.38
CA ALA A 96 3.51 -16.58 3.22
C ALA A 96 2.03 -16.95 3.46
N SER A 97 1.59 -17.01 4.73
CA SER A 97 0.20 -17.26 5.13
C SER A 97 -0.64 -16.00 5.31
N ASP A 98 -0.08 -14.80 5.16
CA ASP A 98 -0.79 -13.54 5.43
C ASP A 98 -1.96 -13.31 4.45
N SER A 99 -1.78 -13.68 3.19
CA SER A 99 -2.81 -13.47 2.17
C SER A 99 -2.75 -14.56 1.09
N ILE A 100 -3.88 -15.14 0.78
CA ILE A 100 -4.01 -16.05 -0.37
C ILE A 100 -4.10 -15.18 -1.62
N ILE A 101 -3.15 -15.33 -2.54
CA ILE A 101 -3.08 -14.55 -3.78
C ILE A 101 -3.74 -15.25 -4.97
N GLY A 102 -4.08 -16.53 -4.84
CA GLY A 102 -4.79 -17.28 -5.86
C GLY A 102 -4.72 -18.79 -5.64
N THR A 103 -5.45 -19.49 -6.49
CA THR A 103 -5.41 -20.97 -6.57
C THR A 103 -4.80 -21.37 -7.91
N GLY A 104 -3.87 -22.32 -7.89
CA GLY A 104 -3.25 -22.84 -9.10
C GLY A 104 -4.26 -23.56 -9.99
N ASP A 105 -4.29 -23.22 -11.27
CA ASP A 105 -5.11 -23.86 -12.31
C ASP A 105 -4.26 -24.63 -13.33
N GLY A 106 -2.95 -24.74 -13.09
CA GLY A 106 -1.98 -25.38 -13.98
C GLY A 106 -1.57 -24.50 -15.19
N THR A 107 -2.22 -23.37 -15.41
CA THR A 107 -2.00 -22.50 -16.58
C THR A 107 -1.54 -21.12 -16.18
N ASN A 108 -2.17 -20.51 -15.19
CA ASN A 108 -1.85 -19.16 -14.74
C ASN A 108 -0.56 -19.15 -13.91
N LYS A 109 0.38 -18.32 -14.34
CA LYS A 109 1.68 -18.12 -13.67
C LYS A 109 1.83 -16.74 -13.04
N GLN A 110 0.80 -15.89 -13.17
CA GLN A 110 0.86 -14.50 -12.68
C GLN A 110 -0.24 -14.26 -11.64
N TYR A 111 0.17 -13.84 -10.46
CA TYR A 111 -0.72 -13.55 -9.35
C TYR A 111 -0.43 -12.16 -8.80
N GLN A 112 -1.49 -11.40 -8.53
CA GLN A 112 -1.38 -10.08 -7.95
C GLN A 112 -1.11 -10.17 -6.45
N LEU A 113 -0.06 -9.52 -5.98
CA LEU A 113 0.18 -9.37 -4.54
C LEU A 113 -0.90 -8.47 -3.93
N ILE A 114 -1.52 -8.95 -2.86
CA ILE A 114 -2.59 -8.26 -2.16
C ILE A 114 -2.38 -8.30 -0.65
N LYS A 115 -2.93 -7.32 0.04
CA LYS A 115 -3.18 -7.37 1.47
C LYS A 115 -4.68 -7.39 1.72
N VAL A 116 -5.13 -8.32 2.54
CA VAL A 116 -6.54 -8.49 2.90
C VAL A 116 -6.80 -7.86 4.27
N TYR A 117 -7.77 -6.96 4.34
CA TYR A 117 -8.30 -6.40 5.58
C TYR A 117 -9.66 -7.03 5.85
N ASN A 118 -9.73 -7.85 6.89
CA ASN A 118 -10.92 -8.58 7.25
C ASN A 118 -11.27 -8.28 8.71
N ASP A 119 -12.45 -7.74 8.93
CA ASP A 119 -13.04 -7.46 10.25
C ASP A 119 -14.08 -8.49 10.67
N GLY A 120 -14.19 -9.61 9.91
CA GLY A 120 -15.24 -10.63 10.08
C GLY A 120 -16.52 -10.33 9.31
N GLY A 121 -16.57 -9.22 8.57
CA GLY A 121 -17.70 -8.86 7.70
C GLY A 121 -17.76 -9.70 6.42
N PRO A 122 -18.86 -9.60 5.66
CA PRO A 122 -19.11 -10.43 4.48
C PRO A 122 -18.18 -10.10 3.29
N THR A 123 -17.59 -8.91 3.26
CA THR A 123 -16.77 -8.43 2.13
C THR A 123 -15.47 -7.81 2.62
N PRO A 124 -14.39 -8.61 2.76
CA PRO A 124 -13.09 -8.07 3.13
C PRO A 124 -12.57 -7.12 2.06
N TYR A 125 -11.89 -6.06 2.50
CA TYR A 125 -11.23 -5.13 1.59
C TYR A 125 -9.87 -5.69 1.18
N GLN A 126 -9.58 -5.68 -0.12
CA GLN A 126 -8.30 -6.13 -0.69
C GLN A 126 -7.54 -4.94 -1.27
N ARG A 127 -6.35 -4.68 -0.72
CA ARG A 127 -5.43 -3.67 -1.26
C ARG A 127 -4.42 -4.33 -2.19
N THR A 128 -4.37 -3.86 -3.42
CA THR A 128 -3.35 -4.25 -4.40
C THR A 128 -1.98 -3.69 -4.02
N ILE A 129 -0.95 -4.53 -4.08
CA ILE A 129 0.45 -4.15 -3.86
C ILE A 129 1.14 -4.11 -5.22
N SER A 130 1.51 -2.91 -5.69
CA SER A 130 2.13 -2.72 -7.00
C SER A 130 3.66 -2.69 -6.95
N CYS A 131 4.24 -2.14 -5.89
CA CYS A 131 5.68 -1.96 -5.74
C CYS A 131 6.17 -2.52 -4.40
N PRO A 132 6.26 -3.86 -4.23
CA PRO A 132 6.82 -4.43 -3.01
C PRO A 132 8.28 -4.05 -2.84
N THR A 133 8.77 -4.05 -1.60
CA THR A 133 10.19 -3.82 -1.34
C THR A 133 10.97 -5.04 -1.79
N THR A 134 12.06 -4.84 -2.51
CA THR A 134 12.91 -5.92 -3.02
C THR A 134 13.39 -6.83 -1.88
N GLY A 135 13.26 -8.14 -2.08
CA GLY A 135 13.73 -9.15 -1.13
C GLY A 135 12.85 -9.36 0.11
N THR A 136 11.67 -8.71 0.20
CA THR A 136 10.75 -8.89 1.34
C THR A 136 9.55 -9.78 1.03
N THR A 137 9.39 -10.20 -0.21
CA THR A 137 8.27 -11.07 -0.61
C THR A 137 8.58 -12.51 -0.22
N VAL A 138 7.64 -13.13 0.48
CA VAL A 138 7.67 -14.54 0.87
C VAL A 138 6.47 -15.24 0.26
N VAL A 139 6.69 -16.38 -0.40
CA VAL A 139 5.65 -17.15 -1.09
C VAL A 139 5.68 -18.60 -0.64
N SER A 140 4.50 -19.22 -0.54
CA SER A 140 4.35 -20.65 -0.34
C SER A 140 3.34 -21.22 -1.34
N ILE A 141 3.53 -22.48 -1.73
CA ILE A 141 2.59 -23.27 -2.54
C ILE A 141 2.16 -24.43 -1.65
N ASP A 142 0.86 -24.56 -1.41
CA ASP A 142 0.27 -25.60 -0.55
C ASP A 142 0.94 -25.68 0.84
N GLY A 143 1.31 -24.50 1.38
CA GLY A 143 1.97 -24.40 2.69
C GLY A 143 3.49 -24.63 2.68
N ALA A 144 4.08 -25.06 1.56
CA ALA A 144 5.53 -25.23 1.41
C ALA A 144 6.16 -23.93 0.88
N ALA A 145 7.16 -23.39 1.59
CA ALA A 145 7.87 -22.19 1.14
C ALA A 145 8.59 -22.46 -0.19
N THR A 146 8.53 -21.52 -1.11
CA THR A 146 9.21 -21.59 -2.40
C THR A 146 10.04 -20.33 -2.64
N THR A 147 11.12 -20.51 -3.39
CA THR A 147 11.94 -19.43 -3.93
C THR A 147 11.84 -19.31 -5.45
N ASP A 148 11.05 -20.20 -6.08
CA ASP A 148 10.87 -20.23 -7.53
C ASP A 148 9.76 -19.26 -7.94
N PHE A 149 10.04 -17.96 -7.76
CA PHE A 149 9.17 -16.87 -8.21
C PHE A 149 9.98 -15.63 -8.56
N SER A 150 9.40 -14.78 -9.37
CA SER A 150 9.92 -13.44 -9.66
C SER A 150 8.85 -12.40 -9.36
N VAL A 151 9.28 -11.23 -8.88
CA VAL A 151 8.40 -10.10 -8.56
C VAL A 151 8.57 -9.04 -9.62
N SER A 152 7.48 -8.71 -10.32
CA SER A 152 7.43 -7.58 -11.24
C SER A 152 6.85 -6.35 -10.53
N THR A 153 7.45 -5.19 -10.74
CA THR A 153 6.90 -3.89 -10.35
C THR A 153 6.22 -3.27 -11.56
N ALA A 154 4.92 -3.02 -11.46
CA ALA A 154 4.15 -2.36 -12.54
C ALA A 154 4.39 -0.84 -12.57
#